data_b0b6711785f03b2fa727329ccadfbe9e
#
_entry.id   b0b6711785f03b2fa727329ccadfbe9e
#
_cell.length_a   1.000
_cell.length_b   1.000
_cell.length_c   1.000
_cell.angle_alpha   90.00
_cell.angle_beta   90.00
_cell.angle_gamma   90.00
#
_symmetry.space_group_name_H-M   'P 1'
#
loop_
_entity.id
_entity.type
_entity.pdbx_description
1 polymer ?
#
loop_
_entity_poly.entity_id
_entity_poly.type
_entity_poly.pdbx_seq_one_letter_code
_entity_poly.pdbx_strand_id
1 'polypeptide(L)'
;MASFMCINCTKTQTTLSENEKEVNPPIMGWSSWNAFRVDISEDIIKHQADLMVEKGLKDVGYHYVNVDDGYFGKRDDNGIMLANEKRFPNGMKPVADHIHSLGMKAGLYTDAGNSTCGSMWDNDTAGIGAGIYGHEPQDAQLYFGDWGFDFIKIDYCGGDALGLNEKERYTSIRNSIDKVNKDVSINICRWAFPGTWAKNAATSWRISGDINAHWGSLRYVVGKNLYLSAYAGNGHYNDMDMMVIGFRNDSKVGGQGLTPTEEEAHFGLWCIMSSPLLIGCNLENIPESSLELLKNKELIALNQDPLGLQAYVAQHENEGYVLVKDIEQKRGNVR
;
A
#
# COMPACT_ATOMS: atom_id res chain seq x y z
N MET A 1 -52.15 1.43 47.91
CA MET A 1 -52.34 1.90 46.52
C MET A 1 -50.99 2.42 46.02
N ALA A 2 -50.29 1.66 45.22
CA ALA A 2 -49.00 2.07 44.62
C ALA A 2 -49.29 2.53 43.19
N SER A 3 -49.01 3.81 42.92
CA SER A 3 -49.19 4.42 41.61
C SER A 3 -47.94 4.16 40.76
N PHE A 4 -48.10 3.44 39.66
CA PHE A 4 -47.02 3.24 38.66
C PHE A 4 -47.05 4.41 37.69
N MET A 5 -45.94 5.18 37.67
CA MET A 5 -45.71 6.24 36.71
C MET A 5 -45.01 5.66 35.48
N CYS A 6 -45.70 5.54 34.36
CA CYS A 6 -45.12 5.15 33.07
C CYS A 6 -44.34 6.32 32.52
N ILE A 7 -42.99 6.18 32.45
CA ILE A 7 -42.13 7.12 31.74
C ILE A 7 -42.14 6.71 30.26
N ASN A 8 -42.82 7.53 29.44
CA ASN A 8 -42.73 7.41 27.98
C ASN A 8 -41.31 7.76 27.51
N CYS A 9 -40.55 6.75 27.16
CA CYS A 9 -39.27 6.91 26.46
C CYS A 9 -39.56 7.24 24.99
N THR A 10 -39.59 8.53 24.65
CA THR A 10 -39.63 8.98 23.26
C THR A 10 -38.33 8.57 22.60
N LYS A 11 -38.38 7.59 21.67
CA LYS A 11 -37.26 7.24 20.80
C LYS A 11 -36.97 8.45 19.90
N THR A 12 -35.94 9.20 20.22
CA THR A 12 -35.34 10.15 19.27
C THR A 12 -34.74 9.32 18.14
N GLN A 13 -35.41 9.28 16.99
CA GLN A 13 -34.82 8.82 15.74
C GLN A 13 -33.80 9.87 15.35
N THR A 14 -32.55 9.60 15.66
CA THR A 14 -31.43 10.31 15.03
C THR A 14 -31.40 9.83 13.59
N THR A 15 -31.91 10.61 12.67
CA THR A 15 -31.62 10.48 11.24
C THR A 15 -30.15 10.80 11.10
N LEU A 16 -29.33 9.76 10.87
CA LEU A 16 -27.95 9.94 10.43
C LEU A 16 -28.02 10.77 9.15
N SER A 17 -27.28 11.85 9.11
CA SER A 17 -27.19 12.73 7.94
C SER A 17 -26.61 11.92 6.77
N GLU A 18 -27.21 12.01 5.59
CA GLU A 18 -26.79 11.38 4.32
C GLU A 18 -25.41 11.87 3.79
N ASN A 19 -24.51 12.31 4.66
CA ASN A 19 -23.19 12.85 4.32
C ASN A 19 -22.06 12.16 5.11
N GLU A 20 -22.19 10.90 5.50
CA GLU A 20 -21.01 10.14 5.90
C GLU A 20 -20.20 9.84 4.63
N LYS A 21 -19.07 10.54 4.47
CA LYS A 21 -18.15 10.35 3.38
C LYS A 21 -17.70 8.89 3.42
N GLU A 22 -17.98 8.14 2.35
CA GLU A 22 -17.58 6.75 2.25
C GLU A 22 -16.06 6.65 2.51
N VAL A 23 -15.67 5.83 3.46
CA VAL A 23 -14.26 5.65 3.83
C VAL A 23 -13.62 4.75 2.78
N ASN A 24 -12.63 5.25 2.06
CA ASN A 24 -11.86 4.43 1.15
C ASN A 24 -11.14 3.32 1.94
N PRO A 25 -11.32 2.04 1.59
CA PRO A 25 -10.62 0.94 2.24
C PRO A 25 -9.11 0.97 1.93
N PRO A 26 -8.28 0.17 2.64
CA PRO A 26 -6.87 0.03 2.29
C PRO A 26 -6.72 -0.52 0.86
N ILE A 27 -5.72 -0.05 0.13
CA ILE A 27 -5.51 -0.49 -1.26
C ILE A 27 -5.17 -1.99 -1.32
N MET A 28 -5.63 -2.63 -2.39
CA MET A 28 -5.29 -4.00 -2.75
C MET A 28 -4.67 -4.02 -4.15
N GLY A 29 -3.56 -4.73 -4.32
CA GLY A 29 -2.88 -4.76 -5.61
C GLY A 29 -1.63 -5.62 -5.63
N TRP A 30 -0.78 -5.36 -6.60
CA TRP A 30 0.51 -5.97 -6.78
C TRP A 30 1.60 -4.88 -6.89
N SER A 31 2.80 -5.16 -6.41
CA SER A 31 3.96 -4.26 -6.50
C SER A 31 5.20 -5.01 -6.95
N SER A 32 6.00 -4.38 -7.80
CA SER A 32 7.10 -5.04 -8.50
C SER A 32 8.35 -5.32 -7.64
N TRP A 33 8.54 -4.60 -6.53
CA TRP A 33 9.82 -4.57 -5.82
C TRP A 33 10.32 -5.92 -5.34
N ASN A 34 9.51 -6.65 -4.59
CA ASN A 34 9.98 -7.86 -3.93
C ASN A 34 10.35 -8.98 -4.92
N ALA A 35 9.64 -9.09 -6.05
CA ALA A 35 9.93 -10.09 -7.07
C ALA A 35 11.08 -9.67 -8.01
N PHE A 36 11.17 -8.39 -8.34
CA PHE A 36 12.01 -7.96 -9.45
C PHE A 36 13.10 -6.96 -9.06
N ARG A 37 12.96 -6.26 -7.90
CA ARG A 37 13.84 -5.15 -7.52
C ARG A 37 13.88 -4.12 -8.65
N VAL A 38 15.06 -3.65 -9.03
CA VAL A 38 15.28 -2.72 -10.15
C VAL A 38 15.27 -3.39 -11.53
N ASP A 39 15.18 -4.73 -11.58
CA ASP A 39 15.18 -5.52 -12.83
C ASP A 39 13.77 -5.61 -13.43
N ILE A 40 13.14 -4.47 -13.66
CA ILE A 40 11.80 -4.34 -14.24
C ILE A 40 11.85 -3.85 -15.68
N SER A 41 10.79 -4.11 -16.43
CA SER A 41 10.60 -3.59 -17.77
C SER A 41 9.13 -3.37 -18.08
N GLU A 42 8.84 -2.61 -19.14
CA GLU A 42 7.49 -2.42 -19.65
C GLU A 42 6.76 -3.75 -19.84
N ASP A 43 7.42 -4.74 -20.45
CA ASP A 43 6.85 -6.06 -20.70
C ASP A 43 6.56 -6.83 -19.40
N ILE A 44 7.47 -6.79 -18.44
CA ILE A 44 7.26 -7.43 -17.12
C ILE A 44 6.04 -6.83 -16.44
N ILE A 45 5.95 -5.51 -16.35
CA ILE A 45 4.84 -4.85 -15.65
C ILE A 45 3.49 -5.15 -16.34
N LYS A 46 3.42 -5.04 -17.67
CA LYS A 46 2.21 -5.36 -18.42
C LYS A 46 1.81 -6.82 -18.26
N HIS A 47 2.76 -7.75 -18.32
CA HIS A 47 2.50 -9.17 -18.12
C HIS A 47 1.96 -9.45 -16.70
N GLN A 48 2.54 -8.85 -15.65
CA GLN A 48 2.00 -9.02 -14.29
C GLN A 48 0.59 -8.43 -14.16
N ALA A 49 0.29 -7.32 -14.84
CA ALA A 49 -1.06 -6.76 -14.88
C ALA A 49 -2.06 -7.72 -15.56
N ASP A 50 -1.66 -8.33 -16.67
CA ASP A 50 -2.49 -9.34 -17.36
C ASP A 50 -2.74 -10.56 -16.45
N LEU A 51 -1.72 -11.03 -15.75
CA LEU A 51 -1.84 -12.14 -14.79
C LEU A 51 -2.75 -11.82 -13.60
N MET A 52 -2.84 -10.56 -13.16
CA MET A 52 -3.83 -10.13 -12.15
C MET A 52 -5.27 -10.42 -12.59
N VAL A 53 -5.55 -10.24 -13.88
CA VAL A 53 -6.86 -10.53 -14.46
C VAL A 53 -7.03 -12.04 -14.68
N GLU A 54 -6.07 -12.70 -15.36
CA GLU A 54 -6.14 -14.11 -15.70
C GLU A 54 -6.31 -15.02 -14.48
N LYS A 55 -5.64 -14.68 -13.36
CA LYS A 55 -5.70 -15.44 -12.11
C LYS A 55 -6.88 -15.06 -11.22
N GLY A 56 -7.76 -14.14 -11.67
CA GLY A 56 -8.96 -13.73 -10.95
C GLY A 56 -8.69 -12.87 -9.70
N LEU A 57 -7.50 -12.32 -9.55
CA LEU A 57 -7.15 -11.44 -8.42
C LEU A 57 -7.93 -10.12 -8.51
N LYS A 58 -8.07 -9.56 -9.72
CA LYS A 58 -8.90 -8.38 -9.95
C LYS A 58 -10.35 -8.58 -9.48
N ASP A 59 -10.93 -9.77 -9.74
CA ASP A 59 -12.33 -10.05 -9.42
C ASP A 59 -12.63 -10.10 -7.91
N VAL A 60 -11.60 -10.24 -7.09
CA VAL A 60 -11.71 -10.23 -5.62
C VAL A 60 -11.19 -8.94 -4.99
N GLY A 61 -10.87 -7.90 -5.81
CA GLY A 61 -10.61 -6.56 -5.32
C GLY A 61 -9.17 -6.05 -5.44
N TYR A 62 -8.24 -6.83 -6.00
CA TYR A 62 -6.87 -6.34 -6.24
C TYR A 62 -6.86 -5.46 -7.49
N HIS A 63 -6.95 -4.13 -7.28
CA HIS A 63 -7.13 -3.18 -8.38
C HIS A 63 -5.91 -2.31 -8.67
N TYR A 64 -4.81 -2.42 -7.91
CA TYR A 64 -3.61 -1.63 -8.15
C TYR A 64 -2.48 -2.47 -8.73
N VAL A 65 -1.77 -1.92 -9.72
CA VAL A 65 -0.50 -2.45 -10.22
C VAL A 65 0.55 -1.36 -10.06
N ASN A 66 1.49 -1.59 -9.15
CA ASN A 66 2.46 -0.58 -8.74
C ASN A 66 3.84 -0.87 -9.33
N VAL A 67 4.33 0.06 -10.13
CA VAL A 67 5.71 0.08 -10.63
C VAL A 67 6.59 0.69 -9.53
N ASP A 68 7.41 -0.11 -8.89
CA ASP A 68 8.37 0.34 -7.88
C ASP A 68 9.65 0.91 -8.51
N ASP A 69 10.74 1.07 -7.78
CA ASP A 69 12.01 1.61 -8.27
C ASP A 69 12.56 0.82 -9.47
N GLY A 70 13.32 1.48 -10.32
CA GLY A 70 13.94 0.89 -11.51
C GLY A 70 13.43 1.39 -12.85
N TYR A 71 12.39 2.24 -12.91
CA TYR A 71 11.89 2.79 -14.17
C TYR A 71 12.59 4.07 -14.61
N PHE A 72 13.41 4.67 -13.77
CA PHE A 72 14.03 5.96 -14.01
C PHE A 72 15.07 5.92 -15.14
N GLY A 73 15.00 6.94 -15.98
CA GLY A 73 16.07 7.36 -16.88
C GLY A 73 16.89 8.49 -16.27
N LYS A 74 17.27 9.45 -17.08
CA LYS A 74 17.90 10.70 -16.63
C LYS A 74 16.89 11.82 -16.75
N ARG A 75 17.09 12.89 -15.99
CA ARG A 75 16.40 14.15 -16.27
C ARG A 75 16.99 14.78 -17.54
N ASP A 76 16.12 15.37 -18.37
CA ASP A 76 16.54 16.14 -19.52
C ASP A 76 17.12 17.52 -19.10
N ASP A 77 17.53 18.34 -20.09
CA ASP A 77 18.11 19.66 -19.85
C ASP A 77 17.13 20.64 -19.17
N ASN A 78 15.83 20.35 -19.15
CA ASN A 78 14.79 21.11 -18.46
C ASN A 78 14.45 20.53 -17.10
N GLY A 79 15.11 19.46 -16.70
CA GLY A 79 14.89 18.75 -15.44
C GLY A 79 13.70 17.78 -15.49
N ILE A 80 13.08 17.53 -16.66
CA ILE A 80 11.98 16.58 -16.81
C ILE A 80 12.50 15.15 -16.65
N MET A 81 11.86 14.35 -15.79
CA MET A 81 12.20 12.95 -15.63
C MET A 81 11.83 12.14 -16.89
N LEU A 82 12.79 11.41 -17.42
CA LEU A 82 12.59 10.46 -18.50
C LEU A 82 12.50 9.03 -17.96
N ALA A 83 11.73 8.19 -18.62
CA ALA A 83 11.77 6.76 -18.37
C ALA A 83 13.08 6.15 -18.87
N ASN A 84 13.49 5.05 -18.29
CA ASN A 84 14.66 4.28 -18.74
C ASN A 84 14.40 3.69 -20.13
N GLU A 85 15.07 4.17 -21.16
CA GLU A 85 14.85 3.79 -22.55
C GLU A 85 15.01 2.29 -22.84
N LYS A 86 15.86 1.59 -22.06
CA LYS A 86 16.05 0.14 -22.23
C LYS A 86 14.96 -0.68 -21.58
N ARG A 87 14.47 -0.23 -20.41
CA ARG A 87 13.46 -0.91 -19.62
C ARG A 87 12.06 -0.53 -20.08
N PHE A 88 11.85 0.73 -20.45
CA PHE A 88 10.56 1.32 -20.84
C PHE A 88 10.71 2.12 -22.15
N PRO A 89 10.93 1.44 -23.28
CA PRO A 89 11.23 2.09 -24.55
C PRO A 89 10.10 2.99 -25.08
N ASN A 90 8.87 2.73 -24.65
CA ASN A 90 7.69 3.52 -25.01
C ASN A 90 7.31 4.55 -23.94
N GLY A 91 8.10 4.69 -22.86
CA GLY A 91 7.82 5.56 -21.73
C GLY A 91 6.82 4.96 -20.73
N MET A 92 6.44 5.75 -19.71
CA MET A 92 5.58 5.27 -18.61
C MET A 92 4.08 5.40 -18.92
N LYS A 93 3.67 6.34 -19.76
CA LYS A 93 2.26 6.49 -20.11
C LYS A 93 1.63 5.23 -20.71
N PRO A 94 2.24 4.52 -21.69
CA PRO A 94 1.69 3.28 -22.23
C PRO A 94 1.58 2.14 -21.21
N VAL A 95 2.35 2.19 -20.13
CA VAL A 95 2.22 1.25 -18.99
C VAL A 95 0.96 1.56 -18.19
N ALA A 96 0.76 2.83 -17.82
CA ALA A 96 -0.45 3.26 -17.14
C ALA A 96 -1.72 3.01 -17.99
N ASP A 97 -1.68 3.36 -19.28
CA ASP A 97 -2.80 3.14 -20.21
C ASP A 97 -3.16 1.63 -20.32
N HIS A 98 -2.16 0.73 -20.35
CA HIS A 98 -2.40 -0.70 -20.36
C HIS A 98 -3.11 -1.17 -19.08
N ILE A 99 -2.60 -0.77 -17.91
CA ILE A 99 -3.20 -1.10 -16.60
C ILE A 99 -4.65 -0.58 -16.54
N HIS A 100 -4.88 0.65 -16.98
CA HIS A 100 -6.22 1.25 -17.05
C HIS A 100 -7.14 0.51 -18.02
N SER A 101 -6.63 0.05 -19.17
CA SER A 101 -7.42 -0.73 -20.14
C SER A 101 -7.97 -2.03 -19.56
N LEU A 102 -7.27 -2.60 -18.56
CA LEU A 102 -7.71 -3.76 -17.79
C LEU A 102 -8.70 -3.39 -16.65
N GLY A 103 -9.04 -2.10 -16.49
CA GLY A 103 -9.93 -1.61 -15.44
C GLY A 103 -9.28 -1.61 -14.05
N MET A 104 -7.97 -1.46 -13.99
CA MET A 104 -7.18 -1.34 -12.76
C MET A 104 -6.55 0.05 -12.66
N LYS A 105 -5.94 0.37 -11.53
CA LYS A 105 -5.24 1.62 -11.23
C LYS A 105 -3.73 1.44 -11.28
N ALA A 106 -3.02 2.41 -11.84
CA ALA A 106 -1.58 2.39 -11.99
C ALA A 106 -0.90 3.11 -10.82
N GLY A 107 0.08 2.46 -10.19
CA GLY A 107 0.90 3.04 -9.14
C GLY A 107 2.34 3.25 -9.58
N LEU A 108 3.00 4.22 -8.96
CA LEU A 108 4.38 4.61 -9.25
C LEU A 108 5.19 4.70 -7.96
N TYR A 109 6.50 4.90 -8.09
CA TYR A 109 7.46 5.07 -7.01
C TYR A 109 8.25 6.36 -7.19
N THR A 110 8.68 6.99 -6.09
CA THR A 110 9.75 8.00 -6.07
C THR A 110 10.44 8.03 -4.71
N ASP A 111 11.53 8.81 -4.59
CA ASP A 111 12.17 9.13 -3.32
C ASP A 111 11.96 10.61 -2.98
N ALA A 112 11.73 10.92 -1.71
CA ALA A 112 11.53 12.29 -1.25
C ALA A 112 12.80 13.17 -1.31
N GLY A 113 13.97 12.55 -1.49
CA GLY A 113 15.26 13.22 -1.71
C GLY A 113 15.63 13.33 -3.18
N ASN A 114 16.91 13.29 -3.47
CA ASN A 114 17.45 13.44 -4.82
C ASN A 114 17.86 12.13 -5.49
N SER A 115 17.92 11.02 -4.78
CA SER A 115 18.36 9.72 -5.31
C SER A 115 17.51 8.60 -4.72
N THR A 116 17.26 7.54 -5.48
CA THR A 116 16.38 6.43 -5.08
C THR A 116 17.08 5.40 -4.21
N CYS A 117 16.31 4.56 -3.51
CA CYS A 117 16.84 3.44 -2.72
C CYS A 117 17.56 2.43 -3.62
N GLY A 118 17.05 2.13 -4.82
CA GLY A 118 17.69 1.24 -5.79
C GLY A 118 19.06 1.74 -6.23
N SER A 119 19.27 3.06 -6.31
CA SER A 119 20.58 3.62 -6.61
C SER A 119 21.60 3.43 -5.48
N MET A 120 21.12 3.34 -4.23
CA MET A 120 21.98 3.20 -3.05
C MET A 120 22.26 1.73 -2.69
N TRP A 121 21.28 0.85 -2.89
CA TRP A 121 21.33 -0.52 -2.39
C TRP A 121 21.38 -1.59 -3.48
N ASP A 122 20.94 -1.28 -4.71
CA ASP A 122 20.88 -2.21 -5.84
C ASP A 122 21.79 -1.81 -7.01
N ASN A 123 22.66 -0.82 -6.82
CA ASN A 123 23.58 -0.30 -7.83
C ASN A 123 22.89 0.22 -9.11
N ASP A 124 21.61 0.62 -9.05
CA ASP A 124 20.93 1.21 -10.20
C ASP A 124 21.32 2.69 -10.36
N THR A 125 22.39 2.92 -11.13
CA THR A 125 22.91 4.28 -11.36
C THR A 125 21.90 5.22 -12.02
N ALA A 126 20.83 4.70 -12.62
CA ALA A 126 19.74 5.50 -13.19
C ALA A 126 18.91 6.23 -12.12
N GLY A 127 18.87 5.70 -10.90
CA GLY A 127 18.18 6.32 -9.77
C GLY A 127 18.95 7.50 -9.11
N ILE A 128 20.20 7.75 -9.51
CA ILE A 128 20.99 8.88 -9.02
C ILE A 128 20.44 10.19 -9.65
N GLY A 129 20.02 11.13 -8.82
CA GLY A 129 19.39 12.38 -9.28
C GLY A 129 17.93 12.22 -9.73
N ALA A 130 17.33 11.02 -9.55
CA ALA A 130 15.96 10.73 -9.99
C ALA A 130 14.88 11.06 -8.95
N GLY A 131 15.26 11.29 -7.68
CA GLY A 131 14.29 11.67 -6.65
C GLY A 131 13.59 13.00 -6.92
N ILE A 132 12.46 13.22 -6.24
CA ILE A 132 11.55 14.34 -6.51
C ILE A 132 12.01 15.68 -5.89
N TYR A 133 13.06 15.67 -5.05
CA TYR A 133 13.51 16.88 -4.34
C TYR A 133 13.94 18.00 -5.28
N GLY A 134 13.26 19.15 -5.18
CA GLY A 134 13.47 20.31 -6.04
C GLY A 134 12.70 20.27 -7.37
N HIS A 135 11.95 19.19 -7.63
CA HIS A 135 11.17 18.97 -8.87
C HIS A 135 9.69 18.68 -8.59
N GLU A 136 9.21 18.84 -7.34
CA GLU A 136 7.90 18.39 -6.89
C GLU A 136 6.73 18.84 -7.80
N PRO A 137 6.61 20.12 -8.23
CA PRO A 137 5.51 20.53 -9.10
C PRO A 137 5.60 19.92 -10.51
N GLN A 138 6.83 19.82 -11.02
CA GLN A 138 7.11 19.31 -12.38
C GLN A 138 6.84 17.80 -12.44
N ASP A 139 7.37 17.06 -11.47
CA ASP A 139 7.20 15.61 -11.39
C ASP A 139 5.74 15.23 -11.07
N ALA A 140 5.05 16.01 -10.22
CA ALA A 140 3.63 15.80 -9.97
C ALA A 140 2.80 15.96 -11.25
N GLN A 141 3.06 16.98 -12.07
CA GLN A 141 2.39 17.16 -13.36
C GLN A 141 2.69 15.99 -14.29
N LEU A 142 3.96 15.58 -14.38
CA LEU A 142 4.38 14.49 -15.25
C LEU A 142 3.72 13.16 -14.85
N TYR A 143 3.81 12.80 -13.56
CA TYR A 143 3.36 11.49 -13.08
C TYR A 143 1.85 11.35 -13.07
N PHE A 144 1.12 12.37 -12.61
CA PHE A 144 -0.32 12.30 -12.38
C PHE A 144 -1.16 13.04 -13.43
N GLY A 145 -0.58 14.03 -14.12
CA GLY A 145 -1.23 14.71 -15.24
C GLY A 145 -0.94 14.03 -16.56
N ASP A 146 0.33 13.91 -16.92
CA ASP A 146 0.74 13.50 -18.27
C ASP A 146 0.78 11.98 -18.42
N TRP A 147 1.33 11.23 -17.44
CA TRP A 147 1.36 9.76 -17.45
C TRP A 147 0.09 9.12 -16.91
N GLY A 148 -0.63 9.81 -16.00
CA GLY A 148 -1.94 9.41 -15.52
C GLY A 148 -1.91 8.36 -14.41
N PHE A 149 -0.87 8.29 -13.57
CA PHE A 149 -0.82 7.36 -12.43
C PHE A 149 -1.79 7.78 -11.32
N ASP A 150 -2.27 6.81 -10.51
CA ASP A 150 -3.30 6.99 -9.48
C ASP A 150 -2.75 6.86 -8.05
N PHE A 151 -1.56 6.30 -7.90
CA PHE A 151 -0.92 5.99 -6.61
C PHE A 151 0.57 6.24 -6.68
N ILE A 152 1.17 6.62 -5.55
CA ILE A 152 2.62 6.70 -5.44
C ILE A 152 3.13 6.23 -4.07
N LYS A 153 4.15 5.38 -4.09
CA LYS A 153 5.03 5.08 -2.95
C LYS A 153 6.18 6.07 -2.95
N ILE A 154 6.40 6.75 -1.84
CA ILE A 154 7.46 7.74 -1.69
C ILE A 154 8.44 7.26 -0.62
N ASP A 155 9.63 6.89 -1.06
CA ASP A 155 10.73 6.45 -0.20
C ASP A 155 11.52 7.64 0.37
N TYR A 156 12.54 7.36 1.19
CA TYR A 156 13.28 8.41 1.90
C TYR A 156 14.81 8.20 1.90
N CYS A 157 15.36 7.32 1.08
CA CYS A 157 16.80 7.06 1.04
C CYS A 157 17.61 8.33 0.71
N GLY A 158 17.22 9.04 -0.34
CA GLY A 158 17.83 10.31 -0.72
C GLY A 158 17.50 11.42 0.24
N GLY A 159 16.31 11.40 0.86
CA GLY A 159 15.91 12.35 1.89
C GLY A 159 16.78 12.24 3.15
N ASP A 160 17.02 11.02 3.61
CA ASP A 160 17.88 10.71 4.76
C ASP A 160 19.34 11.11 4.48
N ALA A 161 19.84 10.75 3.30
CA ALA A 161 21.21 11.10 2.88
C ALA A 161 21.46 12.61 2.83
N LEU A 162 20.43 13.41 2.57
CA LEU A 162 20.49 14.87 2.55
C LEU A 162 20.14 15.50 3.91
N GLY A 163 19.75 14.71 4.92
CA GLY A 163 19.34 15.19 6.24
C GLY A 163 18.09 16.09 6.22
N LEU A 164 17.15 15.82 5.29
CA LEU A 164 15.95 16.62 5.13
C LEU A 164 14.93 16.37 6.26
N ASN A 165 14.02 17.31 6.49
CA ASN A 165 12.93 17.13 7.43
C ASN A 165 11.78 16.31 6.79
N GLU A 166 11.49 15.14 7.33
CA GLU A 166 10.48 14.21 6.78
C GLU A 166 9.11 14.88 6.60
N LYS A 167 8.58 15.49 7.67
CA LYS A 167 7.25 16.11 7.63
C LYS A 167 7.15 17.20 6.57
N GLU A 168 8.16 18.05 6.48
CA GLU A 168 8.19 19.13 5.48
C GLU A 168 8.25 18.56 4.07
N ARG A 169 9.08 17.53 3.87
CA ARG A 169 9.21 16.88 2.56
C ARG A 169 7.91 16.26 2.07
N TYR A 170 7.32 15.36 2.85
CA TYR A 170 6.08 14.68 2.45
C TYR A 170 4.91 15.68 2.32
N THR A 171 4.86 16.72 3.16
CA THR A 171 3.85 17.78 3.03
C THR A 171 4.03 18.59 1.73
N SER A 172 5.26 18.93 1.37
CA SER A 172 5.55 19.63 0.11
C SER A 172 5.16 18.81 -1.11
N ILE A 173 5.49 17.52 -1.11
CA ILE A 173 5.13 16.59 -2.19
C ILE A 173 3.59 16.46 -2.29
N ARG A 174 2.88 16.23 -1.18
CA ARG A 174 1.41 16.18 -1.15
C ARG A 174 0.79 17.44 -1.74
N ASN A 175 1.27 18.62 -1.31
CA ASN A 175 0.77 19.89 -1.82
C ASN A 175 0.99 20.09 -3.32
N SER A 176 2.04 19.50 -3.88
CA SER A 176 2.32 19.56 -5.32
C SER A 176 1.40 18.59 -6.09
N ILE A 177 1.21 17.39 -5.57
CA ILE A 177 0.28 16.39 -6.14
C ILE A 177 -1.16 16.92 -6.11
N ASP A 178 -1.61 17.54 -5.02
CA ASP A 178 -2.97 18.08 -4.86
C ASP A 178 -3.34 19.15 -5.87
N LYS A 179 -2.35 19.86 -6.43
CA LYS A 179 -2.57 20.86 -7.47
C LYS A 179 -2.87 20.23 -8.83
N VAL A 180 -2.47 18.98 -9.02
CA VAL A 180 -2.68 18.22 -10.27
C VAL A 180 -3.87 17.28 -10.13
N ASN A 181 -3.84 16.40 -9.12
CA ASN A 181 -4.88 15.42 -8.88
C ASN A 181 -4.97 15.08 -7.37
N LYS A 182 -6.08 15.45 -6.73
CA LYS A 182 -6.32 15.21 -5.30
C LYS A 182 -6.67 13.76 -4.96
N ASP A 183 -7.06 12.98 -5.97
CA ASP A 183 -7.50 11.60 -5.79
C ASP A 183 -6.32 10.61 -5.78
N VAL A 184 -5.10 11.10 -5.99
CA VAL A 184 -3.89 10.28 -5.90
C VAL A 184 -3.68 9.80 -4.48
N SER A 185 -3.61 8.49 -4.33
CA SER A 185 -3.23 7.85 -3.07
C SER A 185 -1.72 7.91 -2.87
N ILE A 186 -1.27 8.26 -1.66
CA ILE A 186 0.15 8.34 -1.31
C ILE A 186 0.47 7.34 -0.21
N ASN A 187 1.57 6.61 -0.38
CA ASN A 187 2.19 5.80 0.65
C ASN A 187 3.52 6.42 1.08
N ILE A 188 3.68 6.70 2.38
CA ILE A 188 4.96 7.12 2.98
C ILE A 188 5.78 5.86 3.29
N CYS A 189 6.97 5.73 2.71
CA CYS A 189 7.89 4.65 2.99
C CYS A 189 9.14 5.20 3.73
N ARG A 190 9.11 5.15 5.08
CA ARG A 190 10.19 5.68 5.95
C ARG A 190 10.71 4.62 6.93
N TRP A 191 10.33 3.35 6.75
CA TRP A 191 10.79 2.19 7.54
C TRP A 191 10.52 2.28 9.04
N ALA A 192 9.68 3.22 9.45
CA ALA A 192 9.21 3.39 10.82
C ALA A 192 7.88 4.17 10.81
N PHE A 193 7.12 4.10 11.91
CA PHE A 193 5.93 4.92 12.07
C PHE A 193 6.30 6.41 12.04
N PRO A 194 5.80 7.17 11.05
CA PRO A 194 6.26 8.56 10.83
C PRO A 194 5.69 9.57 11.83
N GLY A 195 4.67 9.20 12.59
CA GLY A 195 3.98 10.07 13.53
C GLY A 195 2.61 10.54 13.05
N THR A 196 1.93 11.31 13.91
CA THR A 196 0.53 11.73 13.70
C THR A 196 0.32 12.69 12.53
N TRP A 197 1.37 13.31 12.03
CA TRP A 197 1.30 14.23 10.89
C TRP A 197 1.05 13.49 9.55
N ALA A 198 1.40 12.20 9.47
CA ALA A 198 1.35 11.42 8.24
C ALA A 198 -0.03 11.41 7.57
N LYS A 199 -1.11 11.37 8.36
CA LYS A 199 -2.49 11.41 7.84
C LYS A 199 -2.84 12.68 7.04
N ASN A 200 -2.07 13.75 7.20
CA ASN A 200 -2.27 14.97 6.42
C ASN A 200 -1.50 14.94 5.09
N ALA A 201 -0.60 13.98 4.92
CA ALA A 201 0.24 13.87 3.73
C ALA A 201 -0.02 12.61 2.91
N ALA A 202 -0.58 11.55 3.51
CA ALA A 202 -0.70 10.26 2.86
C ALA A 202 -1.95 9.47 3.31
N THR A 203 -2.34 8.48 2.52
CA THR A 203 -3.41 7.52 2.82
C THR A 203 -2.89 6.28 3.55
N SER A 204 -1.59 5.98 3.41
CA SER A 204 -0.93 4.89 4.14
C SER A 204 0.53 5.22 4.41
N TRP A 205 1.12 4.52 5.37
CA TRP A 205 2.53 4.69 5.75
C TRP A 205 3.12 3.41 6.32
N ARG A 206 4.33 3.10 5.90
CA ARG A 206 5.13 2.00 6.45
C ARG A 206 5.40 2.23 7.94
N ILE A 207 5.34 1.16 8.71
CA ILE A 207 5.51 1.19 10.19
C ILE A 207 6.78 0.51 10.65
N SER A 208 7.50 -0.15 9.77
CA SER A 208 8.71 -0.93 10.04
C SER A 208 9.70 -0.89 8.89
N GLY A 209 10.90 -1.42 9.11
CA GLY A 209 11.82 -1.83 8.02
C GLY A 209 11.19 -2.86 7.10
N ASP A 210 11.89 -3.15 5.99
CA ASP A 210 11.39 -4.04 4.94
C ASP A 210 11.18 -5.47 5.42
N ILE A 211 10.11 -6.08 4.92
CA ILE A 211 9.76 -7.46 5.20
C ILE A 211 10.64 -8.41 4.38
N ASN A 212 10.96 -9.56 4.98
CA ASN A 212 11.63 -10.67 4.30
C ASN A 212 10.76 -11.92 4.37
N ALA A 213 10.93 -12.85 3.43
CA ALA A 213 10.13 -14.07 3.32
C ALA A 213 10.55 -15.14 4.35
N HIS A 214 10.42 -14.81 5.64
CA HIS A 214 10.59 -15.76 6.76
C HIS A 214 9.78 -15.31 7.99
N TRP A 215 9.38 -16.26 8.81
CA TRP A 215 8.49 -16.03 9.95
C TRP A 215 9.00 -14.99 10.97
N GLY A 216 10.30 -14.95 11.22
CA GLY A 216 10.89 -13.98 12.14
C GLY A 216 10.70 -12.53 11.68
N SER A 217 10.72 -12.28 10.35
CA SER A 217 10.45 -10.96 9.78
C SER A 217 8.97 -10.58 9.94
N LEU A 218 8.04 -11.52 9.69
CA LEU A 218 6.62 -11.29 9.94
C LEU A 218 6.36 -10.89 11.40
N ARG A 219 6.89 -11.66 12.35
CA ARG A 219 6.74 -11.35 13.78
C ARG A 219 7.26 -9.97 14.14
N TYR A 220 8.39 -9.56 13.55
CA TYR A 220 8.96 -8.23 13.76
C TYR A 220 8.02 -7.14 13.25
N VAL A 221 7.52 -7.26 12.02
CA VAL A 221 6.61 -6.28 11.40
C VAL A 221 5.30 -6.18 12.19
N VAL A 222 4.68 -7.32 12.49
CA VAL A 222 3.44 -7.37 13.29
C VAL A 222 3.66 -6.74 14.68
N GLY A 223 4.78 -7.06 15.34
CA GLY A 223 5.14 -6.49 16.64
C GLY A 223 5.23 -4.95 16.63
N LYS A 224 5.66 -4.35 15.51
CA LYS A 224 5.68 -2.89 15.35
C LYS A 224 4.27 -2.28 15.21
N ASN A 225 3.29 -3.05 14.72
CA ASN A 225 1.93 -2.57 14.45
C ASN A 225 0.94 -2.78 15.61
N LEU A 226 1.21 -3.68 16.55
CA LEU A 226 0.27 -4.11 17.60
C LEU A 226 -0.42 -2.98 18.36
N TYR A 227 0.26 -1.87 18.59
CA TYR A 227 -0.23 -0.75 19.39
C TYR A 227 -0.43 0.54 18.57
N LEU A 228 -0.51 0.43 17.23
CA LEU A 228 -0.69 1.58 16.33
C LEU A 228 -2.14 1.76 15.86
N SER A 229 -3.11 0.99 16.38
CA SER A 229 -4.52 1.05 15.93
C SER A 229 -5.13 2.45 16.05
N ALA A 230 -4.75 3.24 17.06
CA ALA A 230 -5.25 4.61 17.24
C ALA A 230 -4.85 5.58 16.12
N TYR A 231 -3.89 5.22 15.29
CA TYR A 231 -3.38 6.05 14.20
C TYR A 231 -3.91 5.65 12.83
N ALA A 232 -4.57 4.48 12.72
CA ALA A 232 -5.24 3.99 11.52
C ALA A 232 -6.75 4.25 11.59
N GLY A 233 -7.42 4.28 10.44
CA GLY A 233 -8.85 4.49 10.30
C GLY A 233 -9.21 5.74 9.50
N ASN A 234 -10.48 5.88 9.14
CA ASN A 234 -11.00 6.99 8.34
C ASN A 234 -10.25 7.20 6.99
N GLY A 235 -9.90 6.10 6.31
CA GLY A 235 -9.20 6.12 5.03
C GLY A 235 -7.67 6.29 5.15
N HIS A 236 -7.12 6.08 6.34
CA HIS A 236 -5.68 6.13 6.61
C HIS A 236 -5.21 4.82 7.26
N TYR A 237 -4.11 4.24 6.78
CA TYR A 237 -3.73 2.88 7.13
C TYR A 237 -2.25 2.75 7.49
N ASN A 238 -1.99 1.98 8.55
CA ASN A 238 -0.66 1.48 8.86
C ASN A 238 -0.29 0.39 7.85
N ASP A 239 0.80 0.56 7.13
CA ASP A 239 1.28 -0.35 6.11
C ASP A 239 2.35 -1.28 6.68
N MET A 240 2.04 -2.56 6.77
CA MET A 240 2.94 -3.62 7.23
C MET A 240 3.83 -4.18 6.11
N ASP A 241 3.93 -3.47 4.99
CA ASP A 241 4.67 -3.86 3.79
C ASP A 241 3.93 -4.84 2.87
N MET A 242 4.52 -5.08 1.69
CA MET A 242 4.03 -6.05 0.72
C MET A 242 3.94 -7.45 1.32
N MET A 243 2.95 -8.21 0.91
CA MET A 243 2.82 -9.60 1.33
C MET A 243 3.90 -10.48 0.67
N VAL A 244 4.57 -11.28 1.49
CA VAL A 244 5.58 -12.26 1.04
C VAL A 244 4.97 -13.66 0.89
N ILE A 245 3.74 -13.71 0.42
CA ILE A 245 2.98 -14.93 0.07
C ILE A 245 3.34 -15.35 -1.35
N GLY A 246 3.51 -16.64 -1.58
CA GLY A 246 3.85 -17.18 -2.89
C GLY A 246 5.34 -17.25 -3.21
N PHE A 247 6.20 -16.79 -2.33
CA PHE A 247 7.65 -16.94 -2.49
C PHE A 247 8.11 -18.35 -2.16
N ARG A 248 8.95 -18.91 -3.03
CA ARG A 248 9.56 -20.25 -2.85
C ARG A 248 11.04 -20.18 -3.25
N ASN A 249 11.92 -20.11 -2.28
CA ASN A 249 13.39 -20.07 -2.49
C ASN A 249 13.87 -18.96 -3.44
N ASP A 250 13.07 -17.92 -3.62
CA ASP A 250 13.45 -16.77 -4.43
C ASP A 250 14.07 -15.71 -3.50
N SER A 251 15.35 -15.45 -3.70
CA SER A 251 16.19 -14.75 -2.73
C SER A 251 16.15 -13.22 -2.82
N LYS A 252 15.42 -12.63 -3.79
CA LYS A 252 15.44 -11.16 -3.96
C LYS A 252 14.83 -10.43 -2.76
N VAL A 253 13.86 -11.05 -2.07
CA VAL A 253 13.21 -10.51 -0.87
C VAL A 253 13.85 -10.99 0.45
N GLY A 254 14.88 -11.83 0.37
CA GLY A 254 15.48 -12.50 1.53
C GLY A 254 14.59 -13.59 2.14
N GLY A 255 15.21 -14.65 2.66
CA GLY A 255 14.51 -15.80 3.24
C GLY A 255 14.24 -16.92 2.23
N GLN A 256 13.65 -18.02 2.73
CA GLN A 256 13.39 -19.24 1.96
C GLN A 256 11.91 -19.38 1.53
N GLY A 257 11.10 -18.37 1.78
CA GLY A 257 9.65 -18.44 1.68
C GLY A 257 9.00 -18.85 3.01
N LEU A 258 7.68 -18.81 3.03
CA LEU A 258 6.86 -19.20 4.16
C LEU A 258 6.28 -20.60 3.94
N THR A 259 6.03 -21.32 5.01
CA THR A 259 5.18 -22.53 4.97
C THR A 259 3.72 -22.14 4.71
N PRO A 260 2.85 -23.05 4.20
CA PRO A 260 1.44 -22.75 4.01
C PRO A 260 0.74 -22.18 5.26
N THR A 261 1.01 -22.72 6.44
CA THR A 261 0.44 -22.21 7.69
C THR A 261 0.94 -20.81 8.06
N GLU A 262 2.20 -20.50 7.75
CA GLU A 262 2.74 -19.15 7.93
C GLU A 262 2.16 -18.15 6.94
N GLU A 263 1.88 -18.59 5.69
CA GLU A 263 1.17 -17.76 4.70
C GLU A 263 -0.27 -17.46 5.15
N GLU A 264 -0.99 -18.46 5.69
CA GLU A 264 -2.33 -18.26 6.26
C GLU A 264 -2.30 -17.25 7.41
N ALA A 265 -1.36 -17.40 8.34
CA ALA A 265 -1.18 -16.47 9.45
C ALA A 265 -0.80 -15.06 8.95
N HIS A 266 0.08 -14.96 7.96
CA HIS A 266 0.47 -13.71 7.32
C HIS A 266 -0.73 -12.98 6.73
N PHE A 267 -1.51 -13.65 5.89
CA PHE A 267 -2.69 -13.05 5.24
C PHE A 267 -3.74 -12.63 6.27
N GLY A 268 -4.04 -13.50 7.24
CA GLY A 268 -4.99 -13.21 8.33
C GLY A 268 -4.59 -11.99 9.15
N LEU A 269 -3.30 -11.84 9.47
CA LEU A 269 -2.78 -10.68 10.22
C LEU A 269 -2.87 -9.39 9.42
N TRP A 270 -2.51 -9.39 8.12
CA TRP A 270 -2.68 -8.20 7.26
C TRP A 270 -4.16 -7.81 7.16
N CYS A 271 -5.05 -8.80 7.04
CA CYS A 271 -6.48 -8.55 6.94
C CYS A 271 -7.07 -7.97 8.23
N ILE A 272 -6.80 -8.53 9.39
CA ILE A 272 -7.35 -8.01 10.65
C ILE A 272 -6.77 -6.64 11.02
N MET A 273 -5.52 -6.38 10.63
CA MET A 273 -4.85 -5.10 10.86
C MET A 273 -5.22 -4.01 9.83
N SER A 274 -6.08 -4.27 8.86
CA SER A 274 -6.42 -3.35 7.77
C SER A 274 -5.19 -2.76 7.06
N SER A 275 -4.13 -3.55 6.93
CA SER A 275 -2.96 -3.17 6.17
C SER A 275 -3.27 -3.22 4.67
N PRO A 276 -2.66 -2.36 3.83
CA PRO A 276 -2.69 -2.55 2.39
C PRO A 276 -2.33 -3.98 1.99
N LEU A 277 -3.11 -4.58 1.08
CA LEU A 277 -2.88 -5.94 0.59
C LEU A 277 -2.14 -5.87 -0.76
N LEU A 278 -0.84 -5.67 -0.70
CA LEU A 278 0.02 -5.58 -1.89
C LEU A 278 0.78 -6.89 -2.06
N ILE A 279 0.49 -7.64 -3.13
CA ILE A 279 1.16 -8.88 -3.48
C ILE A 279 2.56 -8.54 -4.00
N GLY A 280 3.60 -9.18 -3.45
CA GLY A 280 4.99 -8.90 -3.81
C GLY A 280 5.65 -9.97 -4.69
N CYS A 281 5.04 -11.15 -4.90
CA CYS A 281 5.64 -12.25 -5.65
C CYS A 281 5.46 -12.10 -7.17
N ASN A 282 6.27 -12.85 -7.95
CA ASN A 282 6.03 -13.03 -9.38
C ASN A 282 4.79 -13.93 -9.57
N LEU A 283 3.73 -13.37 -10.15
CA LEU A 283 2.45 -14.06 -10.35
C LEU A 283 2.54 -15.21 -11.36
N GLU A 284 3.52 -15.20 -12.25
CA GLU A 284 3.70 -16.29 -13.22
C GLU A 284 3.94 -17.63 -12.52
N ASN A 285 4.68 -17.63 -11.43
CA ASN A 285 5.11 -18.81 -10.70
C ASN A 285 4.45 -18.96 -9.33
N ILE A 286 3.37 -18.23 -9.05
CA ILE A 286 2.68 -18.33 -7.76
C ILE A 286 2.09 -19.72 -7.56
N PRO A 287 2.34 -20.40 -6.41
CA PRO A 287 1.69 -21.68 -6.10
C PRO A 287 0.17 -21.54 -6.02
N GLU A 288 -0.55 -22.53 -6.50
CA GLU A 288 -2.01 -22.53 -6.50
C GLU A 288 -2.60 -22.33 -5.09
N SER A 289 -2.02 -22.98 -4.07
CA SER A 289 -2.47 -22.80 -2.68
C SER A 289 -2.33 -21.38 -2.19
N SER A 290 -1.23 -20.69 -2.56
CA SER A 290 -1.01 -19.28 -2.21
C SER A 290 -1.96 -18.36 -2.96
N LEU A 291 -2.25 -18.67 -4.23
CA LEU A 291 -3.23 -17.93 -5.04
C LEU A 291 -4.65 -18.06 -4.47
N GLU A 292 -5.07 -19.26 -4.10
CA GLU A 292 -6.38 -19.48 -3.47
C GLU A 292 -6.50 -18.79 -2.11
N LEU A 293 -5.43 -18.78 -1.32
CA LEU A 293 -5.38 -18.01 -0.06
C LEU A 293 -5.60 -16.52 -0.30
N LEU A 294 -4.89 -15.92 -1.26
CA LEU A 294 -5.03 -14.50 -1.62
C LEU A 294 -6.43 -14.14 -2.15
N LYS A 295 -7.19 -15.12 -2.64
CA LYS A 295 -8.59 -14.97 -3.08
C LYS A 295 -9.63 -15.24 -2.00
N ASN A 296 -9.23 -15.48 -0.75
CA ASN A 296 -10.16 -15.72 0.35
C ASN A 296 -11.04 -14.49 0.63
N LYS A 297 -12.29 -14.55 0.18
CA LYS A 297 -13.24 -13.44 0.25
C LYS A 297 -13.62 -13.03 1.66
N GLU A 298 -13.60 -13.96 2.62
CA GLU A 298 -13.94 -13.66 4.02
C GLU A 298 -12.82 -12.83 4.68
N LEU A 299 -11.56 -13.20 4.46
CA LEU A 299 -10.42 -12.43 4.94
C LEU A 299 -10.32 -11.08 4.22
N ILE A 300 -10.57 -11.03 2.92
CA ILE A 300 -10.61 -9.77 2.17
C ILE A 300 -11.72 -8.87 2.73
N ALA A 301 -12.93 -9.40 2.98
CA ALA A 301 -14.03 -8.62 3.56
C ALA A 301 -13.68 -8.06 4.95
N LEU A 302 -12.90 -8.80 5.75
CA LEU A 302 -12.39 -8.29 7.03
C LEU A 302 -11.43 -7.11 6.85
N ASN A 303 -10.54 -7.17 5.84
CA ASN A 303 -9.61 -6.09 5.51
C ASN A 303 -10.36 -4.86 4.97
N GLN A 304 -11.33 -5.08 4.09
CA GLN A 304 -12.08 -4.07 3.35
C GLN A 304 -13.35 -3.60 4.08
N ASP A 305 -13.46 -3.88 5.39
CA ASP A 305 -14.60 -3.46 6.19
C ASP A 305 -14.80 -1.93 6.13
N PRO A 306 -16.05 -1.44 5.89
CA PRO A 306 -16.33 -0.02 5.66
C PRO A 306 -15.95 0.92 6.82
N LEU A 307 -15.82 0.41 8.06
CA LEU A 307 -15.31 1.23 9.16
C LEU A 307 -13.83 1.59 9.01
N GLY A 308 -13.07 0.81 8.21
CA GLY A 308 -11.65 1.04 7.96
C GLY A 308 -10.78 0.99 9.22
N LEU A 309 -11.22 0.30 10.27
CA LEU A 309 -10.53 0.26 11.56
C LEU A 309 -9.52 -0.89 11.60
N GLN A 310 -8.37 -0.63 12.21
CA GLN A 310 -7.38 -1.65 12.54
C GLN A 310 -7.75 -2.39 13.82
N ALA A 311 -7.42 -3.69 13.92
CA ALA A 311 -7.52 -4.42 15.17
C ALA A 311 -6.62 -3.82 16.26
N TYR A 312 -7.05 -3.94 17.51
CA TYR A 312 -6.31 -3.56 18.70
C TYR A 312 -6.05 -4.75 19.61
N VAL A 313 -5.04 -4.65 20.47
CA VAL A 313 -4.72 -5.66 21.47
C VAL A 313 -5.73 -5.56 22.60
N ALA A 314 -6.61 -6.57 22.72
CA ALA A 314 -7.58 -6.67 23.81
C ALA A 314 -7.01 -7.37 25.05
N GLN A 315 -6.10 -8.33 24.85
CA GLN A 315 -5.42 -9.07 25.92
C GLN A 315 -4.01 -9.43 25.50
N HIS A 316 -3.09 -9.39 26.45
CA HIS A 316 -1.70 -9.83 26.27
C HIS A 316 -1.27 -10.62 27.52
N GLU A 317 -0.95 -11.89 27.33
CA GLU A 317 -0.41 -12.76 28.36
C GLU A 317 0.79 -13.54 27.84
N ASN A 318 1.90 -13.49 28.55
CA ASN A 318 3.16 -14.07 28.13
C ASN A 318 3.58 -13.59 26.74
N GLU A 319 3.67 -14.50 25.77
CA GLU A 319 3.97 -14.17 24.36
C GLU A 319 2.72 -14.17 23.46
N GLY A 320 1.53 -14.35 24.03
CA GLY A 320 0.27 -14.44 23.29
C GLY A 320 -0.51 -13.13 23.30
N TYR A 321 -1.12 -12.79 22.16
CA TYR A 321 -1.97 -11.61 21.99
C TYR A 321 -3.35 -12.02 21.51
N VAL A 322 -4.38 -11.39 22.07
CA VAL A 322 -5.74 -11.43 21.53
C VAL A 322 -6.00 -10.11 20.81
N LEU A 323 -6.25 -10.20 19.53
CA LEU A 323 -6.58 -9.06 18.69
C LEU A 323 -8.08 -9.01 18.45
N VAL A 324 -8.66 -7.81 18.55
CA VAL A 324 -10.08 -7.56 18.30
C VAL A 324 -10.20 -6.43 17.29
N LYS A 325 -11.08 -6.62 16.31
CA LYS A 325 -11.41 -5.60 15.31
C LYS A 325 -12.90 -5.33 15.35
N ASP A 326 -13.26 -4.07 15.46
CA ASP A 326 -14.64 -3.63 15.26
C ASP A 326 -14.93 -3.61 13.76
N ILE A 327 -16.08 -4.18 13.38
CA ILE A 327 -16.54 -4.26 11.98
C ILE A 327 -17.95 -3.67 11.85
N GLU A 328 -18.29 -3.24 10.64
CA GLU A 328 -19.64 -2.75 10.35
C GLU A 328 -20.69 -3.84 10.59
N GLN A 329 -21.63 -3.58 11.50
CA GLN A 329 -22.79 -4.46 11.69
C GLN A 329 -23.86 -4.11 10.64
N LYS A 330 -23.98 -4.92 9.58
CA LYS A 330 -25.19 -4.91 8.77
C LYS A 330 -26.33 -5.38 9.66
N ARG A 331 -27.31 -4.51 9.96
CA ARG A 331 -28.55 -4.90 10.65
C ARG A 331 -29.24 -5.98 9.80
N GLY A 332 -28.97 -7.24 10.11
CA GLY A 332 -29.72 -8.36 9.58
C GLY A 332 -31.17 -8.22 10.08
N ASN A 333 -32.12 -8.32 9.19
CA ASN A 333 -33.49 -8.59 9.58
C ASN A 333 -33.49 -9.92 10.33
N VAL A 334 -33.51 -9.87 11.64
CA VAL A 334 -33.86 -11.05 12.45
C VAL A 334 -35.32 -11.36 12.10
N ARG A 335 -35.52 -12.40 11.31
CA ARG A 335 -36.84 -13.04 11.11
C ARG A 335 -37.10 -14.03 12.23
#